data_958c746924684ac2cf609c008cbddfaf
#
_entry.id   958c746924684ac2cf609c008cbddfaf
#
_cell.length_a   1.000
_cell.length_b   1.000
_cell.length_c   1.000
_cell.angle_alpha   90.00
_cell.angle_beta   90.00
_cell.angle_gamma   90.00
#
_symmetry.space_group_name_H-M   'P 1'
#
loop_
_entity.id
_entity.type
_entity.pdbx_description
1 polymer ?
#
loop_
_entity_poly.entity_id
_entity_poly.type
_entity_poly.pdbx_seq_one_letter_code
_entity_poly.pdbx_strand_id
1 'polypeptide(L)'
;MKHTEKQLPLVYSCSGCSSSAQMANYLAVQLDRQGVAEMSCIAGVGGNVKKLVKTATSGRKIIVIDGCPLACSKHCLENHAVNADIYFDLSLMGVSKKLHEDFCHLQAKALLIQLKQVIDPSFKKSRLNSIPL
;
A
#
# COMPACT_ATOMS: atom_id res chain seq x y z
N MET A 1 -13.37 14.77 18.93
CA MET A 1 -13.19 14.16 18.72
C MET A 1 -13.10 13.24 18.88
N LYS A 2 -13.16 12.93 18.69
CA LYS A 2 -13.21 11.85 18.84
C LYS A 2 -12.19 11.18 19.14
N HIS A 3 -11.74 11.27 19.49
CA HIS A 3 -10.81 10.86 19.87
C HIS A 3 -10.53 9.59 20.26
N THR A 4 -11.25 9.11 20.42
CA THR A 4 -11.18 7.74 20.82
C THR A 4 -10.99 6.79 19.68
N GLU A 5 -11.31 7.24 18.51
CA GLU A 5 -11.11 6.38 17.36
C GLU A 5 -9.65 6.30 16.97
N LYS A 6 -9.21 5.10 16.70
CA LYS A 6 -7.87 4.93 16.18
C LYS A 6 -7.77 5.52 14.80
N GLN A 7 -6.69 6.22 14.59
CA GLN A 7 -6.37 6.71 13.27
C GLN A 7 -5.92 5.56 12.39
N LEU A 8 -6.39 5.51 11.16
CA LEU A 8 -5.97 4.48 10.22
C LEU A 8 -4.50 4.64 9.88
N PRO A 9 -3.80 3.55 9.58
CA PRO A 9 -2.44 3.69 9.07
C PRO A 9 -2.46 4.36 7.70
N LEU A 10 -1.35 5.01 7.36
CA LEU A 10 -1.17 5.55 6.02
C LEU A 10 -0.71 4.43 5.10
N VAL A 11 -1.13 4.47 3.84
CA VAL A 11 -0.60 3.56 2.83
C VAL A 11 -0.04 4.35 1.66
N TYR A 12 1.12 3.94 1.20
CA TYR A 12 1.79 4.49 0.04
C TYR A 12 2.08 3.37 -0.94
N SER A 13 2.05 3.69 -2.22
CA SER A 13 2.41 2.72 -3.24
C SER A 13 3.23 3.40 -4.31
N CYS A 14 4.04 2.63 -5.01
CA CYS A 14 4.61 3.13 -6.24
C CYS A 14 3.50 3.23 -7.28
N SER A 15 3.81 3.96 -8.33
CA SER A 15 2.90 4.11 -9.45
C SER A 15 3.79 4.43 -10.64
N GLY A 16 3.73 3.65 -11.64
CA GLY A 16 4.59 3.87 -12.78
C GLY A 16 4.14 3.06 -13.97
N CYS A 17 5.04 2.88 -14.92
CA CYS A 17 4.67 2.34 -16.21
C CYS A 17 4.51 0.83 -16.26
N SER A 18 5.03 0.11 -15.25
CA SER A 18 4.95 -1.35 -15.29
C SER A 18 3.62 -1.87 -14.77
N SER A 19 3.29 -3.10 -15.14
CA SER A 19 2.11 -3.77 -14.65
C SER A 19 2.12 -3.90 -13.13
N SER A 20 3.28 -4.24 -12.56
CA SER A 20 3.38 -4.42 -11.11
C SER A 20 3.24 -3.10 -10.36
N ALA A 21 3.72 -1.98 -10.94
CA ALA A 21 3.52 -0.67 -10.33
C ALA A 21 2.05 -0.29 -10.31
N GLN A 22 1.33 -0.58 -11.40
CA GLN A 22 -0.10 -0.29 -11.46
C GLN A 22 -0.88 -1.19 -10.50
N MET A 23 -0.46 -2.44 -10.32
CA MET A 23 -1.07 -3.31 -9.33
C MET A 23 -0.84 -2.77 -7.91
N ALA A 24 0.37 -2.30 -7.61
CA ALA A 24 0.65 -1.72 -6.30
C ALA A 24 -0.28 -0.54 -6.02
N ASN A 25 -0.46 0.33 -7.00
CA ASN A 25 -1.36 1.47 -6.87
C ASN A 25 -2.81 1.00 -6.65
N TYR A 26 -3.26 0.02 -7.43
CA TYR A 26 -4.59 -0.55 -7.29
C TYR A 26 -4.82 -1.07 -5.87
N LEU A 27 -3.86 -1.81 -5.33
CA LEU A 27 -3.98 -2.38 -4.00
C LEU A 27 -4.07 -1.28 -2.93
N ALA A 28 -3.25 -0.25 -3.05
CA ALA A 28 -3.31 0.87 -2.10
C ALA A 28 -4.66 1.58 -2.19
N VAL A 29 -5.18 1.81 -3.39
CA VAL A 29 -6.48 2.44 -3.57
C VAL A 29 -7.57 1.59 -2.93
N GLN A 30 -7.52 0.27 -3.11
CA GLN A 30 -8.53 -0.60 -2.52
C GLN A 30 -8.48 -0.60 -0.99
N LEU A 31 -7.28 -0.58 -0.42
CA LEU A 31 -7.16 -0.49 1.04
C LEU A 31 -7.78 0.81 1.55
N ASP A 32 -7.60 1.91 0.81
CA ASP A 32 -8.21 3.19 1.18
C ASP A 32 -9.72 3.14 1.07
N ARG A 33 -10.24 2.69 -0.07
CA ARG A 33 -11.69 2.68 -0.31
C ARG A 33 -12.42 1.75 0.65
N GLN A 34 -11.75 0.73 1.14
CA GLN A 34 -12.35 -0.24 2.07
C GLN A 34 -12.13 0.14 3.53
N GLY A 35 -11.51 1.28 3.79
CA GLY A 35 -11.34 1.77 5.17
C GLY A 35 -10.29 1.02 5.98
N VAL A 36 -9.40 0.28 5.32
CA VAL A 36 -8.34 -0.46 6.00
C VAL A 36 -7.13 0.44 6.29
N ALA A 37 -6.87 1.38 5.39
CA ALA A 37 -5.78 2.33 5.51
C ALA A 37 -6.17 3.61 4.79
N GLU A 38 -5.46 4.68 5.07
CA GLU A 38 -5.68 5.95 4.37
C GLU A 38 -4.53 6.17 3.39
N MET A 39 -4.85 6.28 2.11
CA MET A 39 -3.83 6.50 1.10
C MET A 39 -3.39 7.95 1.07
N SER A 40 -2.09 8.17 1.05
CA SER A 40 -1.52 9.48 0.84
C SER A 40 -0.72 9.49 -0.46
N CYS A 41 -0.12 10.62 -0.79
CA CYS A 41 0.42 10.86 -2.12
C CYS A 41 1.92 10.67 -2.14
N ILE A 42 2.38 9.54 -2.67
CA ILE A 42 3.82 9.28 -2.73
C ILE A 42 4.53 10.26 -3.67
N ALA A 43 3.89 10.68 -4.74
CA ALA A 43 4.50 11.66 -5.65
C ALA A 43 4.80 12.96 -4.94
N GLY A 44 3.91 13.37 -4.03
CA GLY A 44 4.13 14.58 -3.25
C GLY A 44 5.27 14.42 -2.26
N VAL A 45 5.40 13.24 -1.67
CA VAL A 45 6.54 12.98 -0.78
C VAL A 45 7.83 13.00 -1.57
N GLY A 46 7.86 12.32 -2.70
CA GLY A 46 9.04 12.29 -3.56
C GLY A 46 9.38 13.66 -4.12
N GLY A 47 8.38 14.51 -4.34
CA GLY A 47 8.57 15.86 -4.86
C GLY A 47 8.79 16.91 -3.76
N ASN A 48 8.90 16.50 -2.52
CA ASN A 48 9.15 17.40 -1.39
C ASN A 48 8.05 18.44 -1.17
N VAL A 49 6.79 18.06 -1.46
CA VAL A 49 5.65 18.93 -1.21
C VAL A 49 5.41 18.99 0.29
N LYS A 50 5.58 20.17 0.87
CA LYS A 50 5.61 20.34 2.34
C LYS A 50 4.45 19.67 3.07
N LYS A 51 3.24 19.89 2.61
CA LYS A 51 2.06 19.35 3.28
C LYS A 51 2.08 17.82 3.30
N LEU A 52 2.53 17.21 2.21
CA LEU A 52 2.54 15.76 2.08
C LEU A 52 3.72 15.13 2.84
N VAL A 53 4.85 15.83 2.88
CA VAL A 53 5.98 15.40 3.72
C VAL A 53 5.59 15.48 5.20
N LYS A 54 4.85 16.53 5.57
CA LYS A 54 4.40 16.67 6.95
C LYS A 54 3.51 15.50 7.37
N THR A 55 2.61 15.08 6.49
CA THR A 55 1.76 13.93 6.75
C THR A 55 2.60 12.66 6.92
N ALA A 56 3.56 12.44 6.02
CA ALA A 56 4.41 11.24 6.07
C ALA A 56 5.26 11.20 7.34
N THR A 57 5.65 12.35 7.88
CA THR A 57 6.52 12.42 9.06
C THR A 57 5.74 12.63 10.36
N SER A 58 4.43 12.45 10.32
CA SER A 58 3.56 12.74 11.46
C SER A 58 3.57 11.67 12.55
N GLY A 59 4.27 10.57 12.35
CA GLY A 59 4.33 9.50 13.35
C GLY A 59 3.26 8.44 13.20
N ARG A 60 2.42 8.54 12.18
CA ARG A 60 1.41 7.53 11.92
C ARG A 60 2.06 6.25 11.41
N LYS A 61 1.40 5.12 11.64
CA LYS A 61 1.85 3.84 11.10
C LYS A 61 1.83 3.88 9.57
N ILE A 62 2.87 3.34 8.95
CA ILE A 62 3.09 3.44 7.50
C ILE A 62 3.10 2.05 6.87
N ILE A 63 2.26 1.87 5.85
CA ILE A 63 2.25 0.69 5.01
C ILE A 63 2.76 1.11 3.64
N VAL A 64 3.67 0.35 3.06
CA VAL A 64 4.21 0.65 1.73
C VAL A 64 4.08 -0.57 0.84
N ILE A 65 3.62 -0.34 -0.38
CA ILE A 65 3.48 -1.39 -1.40
C ILE A 65 4.29 -0.97 -2.62
N ASP A 66 5.33 -1.72 -2.93
CA ASP A 66 6.13 -1.50 -4.14
C ASP A 66 5.95 -2.68 -5.09
N GLY A 67 5.93 -2.39 -6.38
CA GLY A 67 5.69 -3.42 -7.38
C GLY A 67 6.90 -4.26 -7.70
N CYS A 68 8.10 -3.75 -7.44
CA CYS A 68 9.33 -4.47 -7.79
C CYS A 68 10.48 -4.06 -6.88
N PRO A 69 11.65 -4.74 -6.99
CA PRO A 69 12.78 -4.49 -6.08
C PRO A 69 13.40 -3.10 -6.18
N LEU A 70 13.02 -2.29 -7.18
CA LEU A 70 13.49 -0.90 -7.23
C LEU A 70 13.00 -0.10 -6.04
N ALA A 71 11.89 -0.52 -5.44
CA ALA A 71 11.40 0.01 -4.17
C ALA A 71 11.26 1.54 -4.18
N CYS A 72 10.62 2.06 -5.22
CA CYS A 72 10.54 3.52 -5.41
C CYS A 72 9.83 4.23 -4.25
N SER A 73 8.73 3.69 -3.76
CA SER A 73 8.00 4.32 -2.66
C SER A 73 8.81 4.29 -1.38
N LYS A 74 9.44 3.16 -1.12
CA LYS A 74 10.30 3.03 0.05
C LYS A 74 11.40 4.08 0.02
N HIS A 75 12.05 4.27 -1.14
CA HIS A 75 13.11 5.26 -1.28
C HIS A 75 12.60 6.68 -1.11
N CYS A 76 11.42 6.99 -1.66
CA CYS A 76 10.85 8.32 -1.47
C CYS A 76 10.68 8.65 0.01
N LEU A 77 10.16 7.70 0.78
CA LEU A 77 9.96 7.91 2.21
C LEU A 77 11.28 7.97 2.97
N GLU A 78 12.25 7.13 2.59
CA GLU A 78 13.55 7.12 3.25
C GLU A 78 14.28 8.44 3.09
N ASN A 79 14.04 9.18 2.01
CA ASN A 79 14.61 10.52 1.86
C ASN A 79 14.18 11.48 2.94
N HIS A 80 13.10 11.17 3.64
CA HIS A 80 12.59 11.98 4.75
C HIS A 80 12.70 11.24 6.08
N ALA A 81 13.58 10.23 6.15
CA ALA A 81 13.82 9.43 7.34
C ALA A 81 12.55 8.70 7.82
N VAL A 82 11.67 8.34 6.90
CA VAL A 82 10.45 7.59 7.20
C VAL A 82 10.64 6.16 6.74
N ASN A 83 10.39 5.22 7.65
CA ASN A 83 10.49 3.79 7.34
C ASN A 83 9.11 3.17 7.39
N ALA A 84 8.88 2.17 6.54
CA ALA A 84 7.62 1.45 6.56
C ALA A 84 7.53 0.59 7.81
N ASP A 85 6.36 0.58 8.42
CA ASP A 85 6.07 -0.38 9.49
C ASP A 85 5.68 -1.73 8.91
N ILE A 86 5.00 -1.71 7.76
CA ILE A 86 4.67 -2.91 7.00
C ILE A 86 5.07 -2.65 5.55
N TYR A 87 5.88 -3.52 5.00
CA TYR A 87 6.38 -3.36 3.64
C TYR A 87 6.03 -4.56 2.78
N PHE A 88 5.45 -4.29 1.61
CA PHE A 88 5.14 -5.32 0.63
C PHE A 88 5.92 -5.05 -0.66
N ASP A 89 6.69 -6.03 -1.09
CA ASP A 89 7.32 -6.04 -2.41
C ASP A 89 6.58 -7.10 -3.22
N LEU A 90 5.79 -6.67 -4.19
CA LEU A 90 4.95 -7.59 -4.95
C LEU A 90 5.76 -8.62 -5.73
N SER A 91 7.01 -8.31 -6.09
CA SER A 91 7.87 -9.27 -6.78
C SER A 91 8.18 -10.49 -5.91
N LEU A 92 8.13 -10.33 -4.59
CA LEU A 92 8.32 -11.44 -3.66
C LEU A 92 7.03 -12.18 -3.38
N MET A 93 5.92 -11.71 -3.95
CA MET A 93 4.60 -12.29 -3.75
C MET A 93 4.05 -12.91 -5.03
N GLY A 94 4.93 -13.23 -5.96
CA GLY A 94 4.56 -13.92 -7.18
C GLY A 94 4.10 -13.03 -8.33
N VAL A 95 4.31 -11.72 -8.23
CA VAL A 95 3.90 -10.80 -9.29
C VAL A 95 5.05 -10.58 -10.27
N SER A 96 4.80 -10.87 -11.54
CA SER A 96 5.77 -10.61 -12.61
C SER A 96 5.62 -9.19 -13.11
N LYS A 97 6.75 -8.49 -13.24
CA LYS A 97 6.77 -7.14 -13.77
C LYS A 97 6.79 -7.19 -15.29
N LYS A 98 5.82 -6.54 -15.91
CA LYS A 98 5.74 -6.48 -17.38
C LYS A 98 5.60 -5.03 -17.82
N LEU A 99 6.22 -4.70 -18.94
CA LEU A 99 6.11 -3.38 -19.53
C LEU A 99 5.04 -3.42 -20.62
N HIS A 100 4.32 -2.31 -20.77
CA HIS A 100 3.32 -2.12 -21.84
C HIS A 100 2.12 -3.05 -21.72
N GLU A 101 1.87 -3.60 -20.52
CA GLU A 101 0.75 -4.49 -20.25
C GLU A 101 0.07 -4.11 -18.95
N ASP A 102 -1.20 -4.42 -18.85
CA ASP A 102 -1.95 -4.26 -17.61
C ASP A 102 -1.67 -5.42 -16.67
N PHE A 103 -1.94 -5.19 -15.39
CA PHE A 103 -1.83 -6.25 -14.41
C PHE A 103 -3.07 -7.14 -14.45
N CYS A 104 -2.93 -8.34 -13.86
CA CYS A 104 -4.04 -9.28 -13.76
C CYS A 104 -4.92 -8.93 -12.57
N HIS A 105 -6.18 -8.57 -12.82
CA HIS A 105 -7.10 -8.19 -11.74
C HIS A 105 -7.43 -9.35 -10.81
N LEU A 106 -7.49 -10.57 -11.32
CA LEU A 106 -7.74 -11.72 -10.45
C LEU A 106 -6.61 -11.92 -9.47
N GLN A 107 -5.37 -11.79 -9.95
CA GLN A 107 -4.22 -11.87 -9.07
C GLN A 107 -4.23 -10.74 -8.03
N ALA A 108 -4.57 -9.53 -8.48
CA ALA A 108 -4.62 -8.39 -7.58
C ALA A 108 -5.65 -8.59 -6.47
N LYS A 109 -6.83 -9.13 -6.81
CA LYS A 109 -7.86 -9.37 -5.81
C LYS A 109 -7.43 -10.41 -4.79
N ALA A 110 -6.75 -11.46 -5.24
CA ALA A 110 -6.23 -12.48 -4.32
C ALA A 110 -5.17 -11.89 -3.40
N LEU A 111 -4.28 -11.06 -3.95
CA LEU A 111 -3.25 -10.41 -3.14
C LEU A 111 -3.85 -9.43 -2.14
N LEU A 112 -4.91 -8.73 -2.53
CA LEU A 112 -5.58 -7.80 -1.62
C LEU A 112 -6.01 -8.50 -0.34
N ILE A 113 -6.55 -9.71 -0.47
CA ILE A 113 -6.94 -10.51 0.69
C ILE A 113 -5.72 -10.81 1.57
N GLN A 114 -4.60 -11.19 0.96
CA GLN A 114 -3.38 -11.48 1.69
C GLN A 114 -2.86 -10.25 2.42
N LEU A 115 -2.86 -9.10 1.75
CA LEU A 115 -2.40 -7.86 2.37
C LEU A 115 -3.26 -7.51 3.58
N LYS A 116 -4.58 -7.63 3.45
CA LYS A 116 -5.47 -7.33 4.58
C LYS A 116 -5.20 -8.23 5.77
N GLN A 117 -4.89 -9.50 5.52
CA GLN A 117 -4.60 -10.44 6.61
C GLN A 117 -3.34 -10.05 7.38
N VAL A 118 -2.35 -9.50 6.68
CA VAL A 118 -1.12 -9.04 7.32
C VAL A 118 -1.37 -7.75 8.10
N ILE A 119 -2.11 -6.81 7.48
CA ILE A 119 -2.37 -5.50 8.09
C ILE A 119 -3.28 -5.62 9.29
N ASP A 120 -4.29 -6.46 9.18
CA ASP A 120 -5.27 -6.68 10.25
C ASP A 120 -5.51 -8.17 10.42
N PRO A 121 -4.77 -8.82 11.31
CA PRO A 121 -4.91 -10.27 11.50
C PRO A 121 -6.32 -10.72 11.88
N SER A 122 -7.12 -9.85 12.48
CA SER A 122 -8.49 -10.23 12.83
C SER A 122 -9.37 -10.40 11.59
N PHE A 123 -9.03 -9.74 10.50
CA PHE A 123 -9.73 -9.89 9.23
C PHE A 123 -9.75 -11.36 8.78
N LYS A 124 -8.63 -12.03 8.96
CA LYS A 124 -8.48 -13.41 8.51
C LYS A 124 -9.54 -14.32 9.10
N LYS A 125 -9.78 -14.22 10.40
CA LYS A 125 -10.75 -15.10 11.06
C LYS A 125 -12.18 -14.82 10.62
N SER A 126 -12.57 -13.55 10.56
CA SER A 126 -13.97 -13.22 10.31
C SER A 126 -14.31 -13.29 8.83
N ARG A 127 -13.39 -12.89 7.97
CA ARG A 127 -13.71 -12.72 6.55
C ARG A 127 -13.51 -13.98 5.73
N LEU A 128 -12.53 -14.80 6.07
CA LEU A 128 -12.33 -16.03 5.33
C LEU A 128 -13.51 -16.98 5.49
N ASN A 129 -14.14 -16.96 6.63
CA ASN A 129 -15.30 -17.82 6.89
C ASN A 129 -16.55 -17.33 6.18
N SER A 130 -16.57 -16.07 5.75
CA SER A 130 -17.76 -15.49 5.13
C SER A 130 -17.62 -15.27 3.63
N ILE A 131 -16.45 -15.53 3.06
CA ILE A 131 -16.23 -15.30 1.63
C ILE A 131 -16.90 -16.42 0.82
N PRO A 132 -17.80 -16.07 -0.09
CA PRO A 132 -18.40 -17.10 -0.95
C PRO A 132 -17.37 -17.59 -1.96
N LEU A 133 -17.46 -18.83 -2.29
CA LEU A 133 -16.55 -19.45 -3.25
C LEU A 133 -17.12 -19.42 -4.65
#